data_c0f946a893b2becd3ce3a420ed8d0887
#
_entry.id   c0f946a893b2becd3ce3a420ed8d0887
#
_cell.length_a   1.000
_cell.length_b   1.000
_cell.length_c   1.000
_cell.angle_alpha   90.00
_cell.angle_beta   90.00
_cell.angle_gamma   90.00
#
_symmetry.space_group_name_H-M   'P 1'
#
loop_
_entity.id
_entity.type
_entity.pdbx_description
1 polymer ?
#
loop_
_entity_poly.entity_id
_entity_poly.type
_entity_poly.pdbx_seq_one_letter_code
_entity_poly.pdbx_strand_id
1 'polypeptide(L)'
;HYACLAGMTVAISDIIVPPEKKEILAATEKVVNRVERDYNRGLITEDERYKKVVKLWSDATDDVADAMMANMDTFNNIFMMADSGARGNRQQMRQLAGMRGLMADPSGKIIDLPIKANFREGLTVSDYFISSHGARKGLADTALRTADSGYLTRRLVDVAQDVIVREDDCDVVGINLVRE
;
A
#
# COMPACT_ATOMS: atom_id res chain seq x y z
N HIS A 1 8.06 15.43 20.50
CA HIS A 1 8.34 15.72 21.91
C HIS A 1 7.65 14.71 22.83
N TYR A 2 6.33 14.58 22.79
CA TYR A 2 5.58 13.66 23.68
C TYR A 2 5.87 12.17 23.39
N ALA A 3 6.07 11.76 22.15
CA ALA A 3 6.49 10.40 21.81
C ALA A 3 7.87 10.07 22.39
N CYS A 4 8.78 11.05 22.39
CA CYS A 4 10.09 10.90 23.02
C CYS A 4 9.98 10.77 24.55
N LEU A 5 9.12 11.59 25.20
CA LEU A 5 8.87 11.51 26.64
C LEU A 5 8.22 10.17 27.04
N ALA A 6 7.33 9.65 26.20
CA ALA A 6 6.70 8.35 26.40
C ALA A 6 7.65 7.17 26.11
N GLY A 7 8.84 7.42 25.58
CA GLY A 7 9.80 6.37 25.23
C GLY A 7 9.34 5.46 24.09
N MET A 8 8.50 5.96 23.18
CA MET A 8 8.02 5.17 22.05
C MET A 8 9.17 4.81 21.11
N THR A 9 9.42 3.53 20.97
CA THR A 9 10.46 2.95 20.10
C THR A 9 9.86 1.85 19.25
N VAL A 10 10.53 1.50 18.15
CA VAL A 10 10.14 0.37 17.29
C VAL A 10 11.23 -0.68 17.32
N ALA A 11 10.87 -1.89 17.70
CA ALA A 11 11.75 -3.07 17.66
C ALA A 11 11.24 -4.07 16.61
N ILE A 12 12.13 -4.98 16.18
CA ILE A 12 11.75 -6.07 15.26
C ILE A 12 10.72 -7.01 15.91
N SER A 13 10.73 -7.13 17.24
CA SER A 13 9.73 -7.90 18.01
C SER A 13 8.32 -7.36 17.88
N ASP A 14 8.17 -6.04 17.64
CA ASP A 14 6.86 -5.39 17.53
C ASP A 14 6.15 -5.71 16.20
N ILE A 15 6.90 -6.23 15.22
CA ILE A 15 6.38 -6.67 13.94
C ILE A 15 5.88 -8.12 14.10
N ILE A 16 4.59 -8.28 14.37
CA ILE A 16 3.97 -9.59 14.60
C ILE A 16 3.46 -10.14 13.28
N VAL A 17 3.98 -11.30 12.86
CA VAL A 17 3.48 -12.00 11.66
C VAL A 17 2.27 -12.85 12.07
N PRO A 18 1.11 -12.72 11.42
CA PRO A 18 -0.07 -13.48 11.77
C PRO A 18 0.15 -14.97 11.50
N PRO A 19 -0.23 -15.87 12.44
CA PRO A 19 -0.06 -17.31 12.26
C PRO A 19 -0.92 -17.86 11.10
N GLU A 20 -2.07 -17.26 10.85
CA GLU A 20 -3.03 -17.63 9.79
C GLU A 20 -2.47 -17.39 8.38
N LYS A 21 -1.42 -16.59 8.23
CA LYS A 21 -0.79 -16.28 6.94
C LYS A 21 -0.48 -17.55 6.13
N LYS A 22 0.08 -18.57 6.78
CA LYS A 22 0.48 -19.82 6.10
C LYS A 22 -0.73 -20.58 5.54
N GLU A 23 -1.83 -20.59 6.26
CA GLU A 23 -3.06 -21.28 5.86
C GLU A 23 -3.73 -20.54 4.69
N ILE A 24 -3.83 -19.21 4.76
CA ILE A 24 -4.37 -18.36 3.69
C ILE A 24 -3.57 -18.55 2.40
N LEU A 25 -2.23 -18.49 2.48
CA LEU A 25 -1.38 -18.67 1.33
C LEU A 25 -1.52 -20.08 0.72
N ALA A 26 -1.54 -21.13 1.54
CA ALA A 26 -1.69 -22.50 1.06
C ALA A 26 -3.05 -22.76 0.42
N ALA A 27 -4.12 -22.14 0.95
CA ALA A 27 -5.46 -22.21 0.35
C ALA A 27 -5.49 -21.51 -1.02
N THR A 28 -4.94 -20.31 -1.11
CA THR A 28 -4.86 -19.54 -2.35
C THR A 28 -4.04 -20.26 -3.41
N GLU A 29 -2.89 -20.83 -3.06
CA GLU A 29 -2.05 -21.61 -3.98
C GLU A 29 -2.79 -22.80 -4.60
N LYS A 30 -3.59 -23.50 -3.81
CA LYS A 30 -4.41 -24.61 -4.33
C LYS A 30 -5.40 -24.15 -5.41
N VAL A 31 -5.98 -22.95 -5.21
CA VAL A 31 -6.93 -22.38 -6.19
C VAL A 31 -6.18 -21.90 -7.42
N VAL A 32 -5.06 -21.20 -7.27
CA VAL A 32 -4.21 -20.75 -8.40
C VAL A 32 -3.75 -21.94 -9.23
N ASN A 33 -3.24 -23.00 -8.59
CA ASN A 33 -2.84 -24.22 -9.28
C ASN A 33 -3.99 -24.93 -10.03
N ARG A 34 -5.24 -24.71 -9.62
CA ARG A 34 -6.42 -25.16 -10.37
C ARG A 34 -6.62 -24.32 -11.62
N VAL A 35 -6.55 -22.99 -11.49
CA VAL A 35 -6.67 -22.06 -12.63
C VAL A 35 -5.58 -22.34 -13.67
N GLU A 36 -4.35 -22.59 -13.27
CA GLU A 36 -3.25 -22.96 -14.17
C GLU A 36 -3.49 -24.29 -14.90
N ARG A 37 -4.04 -25.28 -14.19
CA ARG A 37 -4.42 -26.55 -14.83
C ARG A 37 -5.54 -26.39 -15.85
N ASP A 38 -6.52 -25.53 -15.57
CA ASP A 38 -7.62 -25.24 -16.48
C ASP A 38 -7.10 -24.50 -17.73
N TYR A 39 -6.14 -23.60 -17.57
CA TYR A 39 -5.43 -22.96 -18.69
C TYR A 39 -4.65 -23.97 -19.53
N ASN A 40 -3.86 -24.84 -18.90
CA ASN A 40 -3.09 -25.87 -19.60
C ASN A 40 -3.97 -26.90 -20.34
N ARG A 41 -5.23 -27.06 -19.93
CA ARG A 41 -6.24 -27.86 -20.63
C ARG A 41 -6.95 -27.11 -21.75
N GLY A 42 -6.66 -25.82 -21.93
CA GLY A 42 -7.30 -24.98 -22.94
C GLY A 42 -8.74 -24.57 -22.62
N LEU A 43 -9.17 -24.67 -21.35
CA LEU A 43 -10.52 -24.31 -20.92
C LEU A 43 -10.70 -22.80 -20.72
N ILE A 44 -9.62 -22.06 -20.50
CA ILE A 44 -9.62 -20.62 -20.30
C ILE A 44 -8.53 -19.97 -21.17
N THR A 45 -8.75 -18.69 -21.50
CA THR A 45 -7.79 -17.89 -22.24
C THR A 45 -6.68 -17.35 -21.32
N GLU A 46 -5.56 -16.88 -21.91
CA GLU A 46 -4.46 -16.27 -21.15
C GLU A 46 -4.93 -15.04 -20.38
N ASP A 47 -5.77 -14.19 -20.98
CA ASP A 47 -6.31 -13.00 -20.32
C ASP A 47 -7.21 -13.35 -19.12
N GLU A 48 -7.99 -14.42 -19.24
CA GLU A 48 -8.84 -14.91 -18.14
C GLU A 48 -7.99 -15.51 -17.03
N ARG A 49 -6.96 -16.28 -17.36
CA ARG A 49 -5.99 -16.81 -16.39
C ARG A 49 -5.37 -15.65 -15.60
N TYR A 50 -4.79 -14.69 -16.31
CA TYR A 50 -4.13 -13.53 -15.71
C TYR A 50 -5.05 -12.76 -14.77
N LYS A 51 -6.26 -12.41 -15.22
CA LYS A 51 -7.24 -11.68 -14.40
C LYS A 51 -7.65 -12.46 -13.15
N LYS A 52 -7.86 -13.77 -13.29
CA LYS A 52 -8.21 -14.65 -12.15
C LYS A 52 -7.07 -14.75 -11.14
N VAL A 53 -5.83 -14.95 -11.61
CA VAL A 53 -4.65 -15.08 -10.73
C VAL A 53 -4.39 -13.77 -9.99
N VAL A 54 -4.41 -12.62 -10.70
CA VAL A 54 -4.22 -11.31 -10.08
C VAL A 54 -5.30 -11.04 -9.02
N LYS A 55 -6.56 -11.35 -9.31
CA LYS A 55 -7.65 -11.18 -8.35
C LYS A 55 -7.45 -12.05 -7.12
N LEU A 56 -7.17 -13.34 -7.28
CA LEU A 56 -6.96 -14.27 -6.18
C LEU A 56 -5.82 -13.83 -5.25
N TRP A 57 -4.72 -13.36 -5.81
CA TRP A 57 -3.61 -12.85 -5.00
C TRP A 57 -3.88 -11.49 -4.37
N SER A 58 -4.70 -10.64 -5.00
CA SER A 58 -5.16 -9.39 -4.39
C SER A 58 -6.04 -9.67 -3.17
N ASP A 59 -7.04 -10.53 -3.35
CA ASP A 59 -7.97 -10.93 -2.28
C ASP A 59 -7.18 -11.58 -1.11
N ALA A 60 -6.26 -12.51 -1.39
CA ALA A 60 -5.40 -13.11 -0.37
C ALA A 60 -4.50 -12.10 0.35
N THR A 61 -4.05 -11.07 -0.36
CA THR A 61 -3.23 -10.01 0.24
C THR A 61 -4.04 -9.19 1.23
N ASP A 62 -5.29 -8.93 0.93
CA ASP A 62 -6.22 -8.21 1.81
C ASP A 62 -6.62 -9.07 3.01
N ASP A 63 -6.90 -10.37 2.82
CA ASP A 63 -7.16 -11.33 3.89
C ASP A 63 -6.00 -11.41 4.89
N VAL A 64 -4.75 -11.48 4.38
CA VAL A 64 -3.55 -11.46 5.24
C VAL A 64 -3.41 -10.12 5.98
N ALA A 65 -3.79 -9.00 5.36
CA ALA A 65 -3.76 -7.69 6.01
C ALA A 65 -4.81 -7.60 7.13
N ASP A 66 -6.00 -8.16 6.92
CA ASP A 66 -7.05 -8.22 7.94
C ASP A 66 -6.67 -9.13 9.10
N ALA A 67 -6.13 -10.31 8.83
CA ALA A 67 -5.61 -11.21 9.85
C ALA A 67 -4.47 -10.55 10.66
N MET A 68 -3.58 -9.81 9.99
CA MET A 68 -2.51 -9.07 10.66
C MET A 68 -3.07 -8.01 11.61
N MET A 69 -4.04 -7.22 11.17
CA MET A 69 -4.65 -6.18 12.01
C MET A 69 -5.39 -6.77 13.21
N ALA A 70 -6.07 -7.91 13.03
CA ALA A 70 -6.79 -8.61 14.10
C ALA A 70 -5.85 -9.20 15.16
N ASN A 71 -4.64 -9.61 14.77
CA ASN A 71 -3.64 -10.19 15.67
C ASN A 71 -2.71 -9.15 16.33
N MET A 72 -2.81 -7.88 15.96
CA MET A 72 -2.01 -6.82 16.59
C MET A 72 -2.64 -6.35 17.90
N ASP A 73 -1.78 -6.20 18.92
CA ASP A 73 -2.18 -5.56 20.17
C ASP A 73 -2.37 -4.05 19.96
N THR A 74 -3.41 -3.48 20.56
CA THR A 74 -3.68 -2.04 20.55
C THR A 74 -2.56 -1.19 21.18
N PHE A 75 -1.79 -1.77 22.09
CA PHE A 75 -0.61 -1.13 22.72
C PHE A 75 0.69 -1.39 21.96
N ASN A 76 0.64 -2.07 20.82
CA ASN A 76 1.81 -2.20 19.95
C ASN A 76 2.21 -0.84 19.38
N ASN A 77 3.49 -0.48 19.50
CA ASN A 77 3.99 0.84 19.10
C ASN A 77 3.72 1.16 17.61
N ILE A 78 3.84 0.17 16.74
CA ILE A 78 3.58 0.32 15.30
C ILE A 78 2.09 0.53 15.05
N PHE A 79 1.23 -0.23 15.76
CA PHE A 79 -0.21 -0.08 15.67
C PHE A 79 -0.65 1.32 16.13
N MET A 80 -0.19 1.77 17.30
CA MET A 80 -0.52 3.10 17.82
C MET A 80 -0.11 4.23 16.89
N MET A 81 1.07 4.14 16.24
CA MET A 81 1.51 5.15 15.28
C MET A 81 0.64 5.20 14.03
N ALA A 82 0.21 4.06 13.53
CA ALA A 82 -0.62 3.97 12.33
C ALA A 82 -2.09 4.33 12.61
N ASP A 83 -2.63 3.89 13.75
CA ASP A 83 -4.01 4.16 14.16
C ASP A 83 -4.23 5.65 14.48
N SER A 84 -3.27 6.29 15.16
CA SER A 84 -3.30 7.72 15.42
C SER A 84 -3.14 8.61 14.17
N GLY A 85 -2.80 8.03 13.02
CA GLY A 85 -2.50 8.77 11.79
C GLY A 85 -1.21 9.58 11.82
N ALA A 86 -0.40 9.45 12.87
CA ALA A 86 0.84 10.20 13.03
C ALA A 86 1.89 9.77 12.00
N ARG A 87 2.04 8.47 11.79
CA ARG A 87 2.98 7.90 10.81
C ARG A 87 2.59 6.49 10.41
N GLY A 88 2.73 6.22 9.13
CA GLY A 88 2.42 4.90 8.58
C GLY A 88 0.95 4.77 8.17
N ASN A 89 0.68 3.72 7.42
CA ASN A 89 -0.66 3.32 7.02
C ASN A 89 -0.75 1.79 7.00
N ARG A 90 -1.98 1.27 6.89
CA ARG A 90 -2.24 -0.17 6.84
C ARG A 90 -1.44 -0.91 5.75
N GLN A 91 -1.24 -0.29 4.58
CA GLN A 91 -0.47 -0.91 3.50
C GLN A 91 1.02 -1.04 3.83
N GLN A 92 1.59 -0.05 4.52
CA GLN A 92 2.98 -0.10 4.97
C GLN A 92 3.18 -1.15 6.05
N MET A 93 2.24 -1.26 7.01
CA MET A 93 2.26 -2.30 8.04
C MET A 93 2.16 -3.70 7.41
N ARG A 94 1.29 -3.88 6.40
CA ARG A 94 1.16 -5.13 5.65
C ARG A 94 2.48 -5.57 5.03
N GLN A 95 3.26 -4.65 4.47
CA GLN A 95 4.57 -4.98 3.90
C GLN A 95 5.59 -5.41 4.97
N LEU A 96 5.46 -4.91 6.20
CA LEU A 96 6.35 -5.26 7.30
C LEU A 96 6.04 -6.64 7.90
N ALA A 97 4.77 -6.93 8.18
CA ALA A 97 4.32 -8.10 8.95
C ALA A 97 3.46 -9.10 8.17
N GLY A 98 2.73 -8.65 7.17
CA GLY A 98 1.85 -9.49 6.35
C GLY A 98 2.54 -10.10 5.13
N MET A 99 2.15 -9.69 3.95
CA MET A 99 2.84 -10.03 2.70
C MET A 99 2.95 -8.78 1.80
N ARG A 100 3.99 -8.72 0.99
CA ARG A 100 4.20 -7.60 0.08
C ARG A 100 3.17 -7.59 -1.05
N GLY A 101 2.84 -8.76 -1.57
CA GLY A 101 1.81 -8.94 -2.60
C GLY A 101 2.30 -8.74 -4.01
N LEU A 102 1.37 -8.38 -4.91
CA LEU A 102 1.65 -8.16 -6.33
C LEU A 102 2.42 -6.86 -6.55
N MET A 103 3.36 -6.92 -7.48
CA MET A 103 4.17 -5.77 -7.89
C MET A 103 3.85 -5.38 -9.34
N ALA A 104 4.00 -4.10 -9.65
CA ALA A 104 3.85 -3.61 -11.00
C ALA A 104 5.22 -3.48 -11.69
N ASP A 105 5.26 -3.84 -12.97
CA ASP A 105 6.36 -3.58 -13.86
C ASP A 105 6.49 -2.06 -14.15
N PRO A 106 7.63 -1.55 -14.63
CA PRO A 106 7.78 -0.15 -15.04
C PRO A 106 6.73 0.35 -16.04
N SER A 107 6.21 -0.54 -16.88
CA SER A 107 5.12 -0.25 -17.83
C SER A 107 3.75 -0.05 -17.15
N GLY A 108 3.62 -0.42 -15.87
CA GLY A 108 2.36 -0.38 -15.12
C GLY A 108 1.57 -1.69 -15.13
N LYS A 109 2.01 -2.72 -15.88
CA LYS A 109 1.40 -4.04 -15.86
C LYS A 109 1.71 -4.75 -14.54
N ILE A 110 0.72 -5.37 -13.93
CA ILE A 110 0.92 -6.16 -12.71
C ILE A 110 1.59 -7.48 -13.06
N ILE A 111 2.63 -7.84 -12.32
CA ILE A 111 3.31 -9.14 -12.45
C ILE A 111 2.46 -10.16 -11.69
N ASP A 112 2.09 -11.25 -12.36
CA ASP A 112 1.20 -12.30 -11.79
C ASP A 112 1.90 -13.21 -10.75
N LEU A 113 3.17 -12.94 -10.45
CA LEU A 113 3.93 -13.60 -9.41
C LEU A 113 3.96 -12.72 -8.15
N PRO A 114 3.24 -13.09 -7.05
CA PRO A 114 3.21 -12.30 -5.83
C PRO A 114 4.46 -12.52 -4.98
N ILE A 115 4.88 -11.49 -4.28
CA ILE A 115 5.89 -11.60 -3.23
C ILE A 115 5.17 -11.99 -1.93
N LYS A 116 5.28 -13.26 -1.55
CA LYS A 116 4.62 -13.83 -0.36
C LYS A 116 5.33 -13.45 0.94
N ALA A 117 6.62 -13.12 0.86
CA ALA A 117 7.42 -12.71 1.99
C ALA A 117 7.07 -11.28 2.44
N ASN A 118 7.38 -10.99 3.69
CA ASN A 118 7.38 -9.66 4.27
C ASN A 118 8.82 -9.20 4.59
N PHE A 119 8.98 -7.95 5.02
CA PHE A 119 10.32 -7.45 5.36
C PHE A 119 10.92 -8.09 6.61
N ARG A 120 10.08 -8.55 7.55
CA ARG A 120 10.57 -9.27 8.74
C ARG A 120 11.18 -10.63 8.40
N GLU A 121 10.53 -11.38 7.48
CA GLU A 121 11.01 -12.69 7.02
C GLU A 121 12.21 -12.56 6.08
N GLY A 122 12.33 -11.41 5.42
CA GLY A 122 13.32 -11.15 4.38
C GLY A 122 12.83 -11.56 2.99
N LEU A 123 13.35 -10.88 1.96
CA LEU A 123 13.03 -11.14 0.57
C LEU A 123 14.07 -12.05 -0.06
N THR A 124 13.64 -12.90 -1.00
CA THR A 124 14.57 -13.61 -1.88
C THR A 124 15.23 -12.63 -2.86
N VAL A 125 16.32 -13.04 -3.50
CA VAL A 125 17.00 -12.22 -4.52
C VAL A 125 16.06 -11.86 -5.67
N SER A 126 15.22 -12.80 -6.10
CA SER A 126 14.23 -12.60 -7.16
C SER A 126 13.15 -11.61 -6.73
N ASP A 127 12.62 -11.72 -5.50
CA ASP A 127 11.62 -10.81 -4.96
C ASP A 127 12.18 -9.38 -4.84
N TYR A 128 13.42 -9.26 -4.41
CA TYR A 128 14.11 -7.96 -4.34
C TYR A 128 14.26 -7.34 -5.73
N PHE A 129 14.67 -8.12 -6.73
CA PHE A 129 14.83 -7.64 -8.10
C PHE A 129 13.49 -7.13 -8.67
N ILE A 130 12.41 -7.91 -8.56
CA ILE A 130 11.06 -7.52 -8.99
C ILE A 130 10.63 -6.23 -8.28
N SER A 131 10.87 -6.13 -6.98
CA SER A 131 10.49 -4.96 -6.20
C SER A 131 11.30 -3.71 -6.50
N SER A 132 12.51 -3.85 -7.01
CA SER A 132 13.39 -2.71 -7.34
C SER A 132 12.84 -1.84 -8.49
N HIS A 133 12.08 -2.43 -9.42
CA HIS A 133 11.44 -1.69 -10.52
C HIS A 133 10.44 -0.66 -9.98
N GLY A 134 9.56 -1.08 -9.07
CA GLY A 134 8.59 -0.17 -8.44
C GLY A 134 9.26 0.91 -7.57
N ALA A 135 10.31 0.55 -6.84
CA ALA A 135 11.06 1.50 -6.04
C ALA A 135 11.73 2.58 -6.89
N ARG A 136 12.38 2.20 -8.00
CA ARG A 136 13.00 3.13 -8.93
C ARG A 136 11.99 4.07 -9.57
N LYS A 137 10.85 3.53 -10.03
CA LYS A 137 9.76 4.34 -10.58
C LYS A 137 9.22 5.32 -9.55
N GLY A 138 8.99 4.88 -8.31
CA GLY A 138 8.50 5.73 -7.23
C GLY A 138 9.46 6.88 -6.89
N LEU A 139 10.77 6.64 -6.90
CA LEU A 139 11.77 7.69 -6.70
C LEU A 139 11.74 8.73 -7.83
N ALA A 140 11.69 8.29 -9.09
CA ALA A 140 11.61 9.19 -10.24
C ALA A 140 10.29 10.00 -10.24
N ASP A 141 9.15 9.35 -10.01
CA ASP A 141 7.84 10.00 -9.96
C ASP A 141 7.78 11.05 -8.82
N THR A 142 8.37 10.75 -7.66
CA THR A 142 8.42 11.69 -6.54
C THR A 142 9.23 12.93 -6.90
N ALA A 143 10.39 12.76 -7.52
CA ALA A 143 11.25 13.86 -7.92
C ALA A 143 10.56 14.80 -8.93
N LEU A 144 9.89 14.25 -9.94
CA LEU A 144 9.14 15.01 -10.94
C LEU A 144 7.93 15.72 -10.34
N ARG A 145 7.13 15.01 -9.54
CA ARG A 145 5.92 15.56 -8.90
C ARG A 145 6.24 16.70 -7.92
N THR A 146 7.40 16.66 -7.28
CA THR A 146 7.85 17.73 -6.38
C THR A 146 8.07 19.03 -7.16
N ALA A 147 8.66 18.98 -8.36
CA ALA A 147 8.85 20.15 -9.21
C ALA A 147 7.51 20.75 -9.66
N ASP A 148 6.56 19.92 -10.11
CA ASP A 148 5.23 20.36 -10.53
C ASP A 148 4.46 21.00 -9.38
N SER A 149 4.50 20.41 -8.20
CA SER A 149 3.91 20.95 -6.97
C SER A 149 4.50 22.29 -6.59
N GLY A 150 5.83 22.42 -6.66
CA GLY A 150 6.53 23.68 -6.37
C GLY A 150 6.14 24.80 -7.35
N TYR A 151 6.06 24.49 -8.63
CA TYR A 151 5.64 25.47 -9.65
C TYR A 151 4.16 25.89 -9.48
N LEU A 152 3.27 24.93 -9.20
CA LEU A 152 1.88 25.23 -8.90
C LEU A 152 1.73 26.12 -7.67
N THR A 153 2.44 25.80 -6.59
CA THR A 153 2.41 26.58 -5.35
C THR A 153 2.89 28.02 -5.60
N ARG A 154 3.99 28.20 -6.35
CA ARG A 154 4.46 29.53 -6.70
C ARG A 154 3.42 30.35 -7.45
N ARG A 155 2.78 29.77 -8.48
CA ARG A 155 1.73 30.45 -9.25
C ARG A 155 0.53 30.82 -8.38
N LEU A 156 0.13 29.95 -7.45
CA LEU A 156 -0.96 30.24 -6.52
C LEU A 156 -0.61 31.38 -5.57
N VAL A 157 0.61 31.40 -5.05
CA VAL A 157 1.10 32.48 -4.18
C VAL A 157 1.14 33.80 -4.94
N ASP A 158 1.67 33.81 -6.17
CA ASP A 158 1.76 35.02 -7.01
C ASP A 158 0.36 35.63 -7.28
N VAL A 159 -0.68 34.79 -7.45
CA VAL A 159 -2.06 35.25 -7.66
C VAL A 159 -2.74 35.65 -6.36
N ALA A 160 -2.49 34.93 -5.28
CA ALA A 160 -3.19 35.12 -4.02
C ALA A 160 -2.55 36.14 -3.07
N GLN A 161 -1.34 36.64 -3.37
CA GLN A 161 -0.59 37.55 -2.48
C GLN A 161 -1.32 38.86 -2.17
N ASP A 162 -2.17 39.33 -3.10
CA ASP A 162 -2.92 40.57 -2.96
C ASP A 162 -4.30 40.35 -2.28
N VAL A 163 -4.67 39.09 -2.02
CA VAL A 163 -5.94 38.75 -1.35
C VAL A 163 -5.81 38.91 0.14
N ILE A 164 -6.59 39.85 0.68
CA ILE A 164 -6.60 40.13 2.13
C ILE A 164 -7.96 39.71 2.68
N VAL A 165 -7.96 38.85 3.72
CA VAL A 165 -9.16 38.52 4.48
C VAL A 165 -9.47 39.70 5.39
N ARG A 166 -10.63 40.34 5.20
CA ARG A 166 -11.07 41.50 5.99
C ARG A 166 -12.07 41.15 7.09
N GLU A 167 -12.80 40.08 6.90
CA GLU A 167 -13.82 39.57 7.81
C GLU A 167 -13.62 38.05 8.00
N ASP A 168 -13.84 37.55 9.21
CA ASP A 168 -13.68 36.12 9.50
C ASP A 168 -14.79 35.30 8.83
N ASP A 169 -16.03 35.81 8.85
CA ASP A 169 -17.18 35.24 8.15
C ASP A 169 -18.09 36.38 7.66
N CYS A 170 -18.54 36.30 6.42
CA CYS A 170 -19.45 37.31 5.84
C CYS A 170 -20.91 36.83 5.81
N ASP A 171 -21.24 35.71 6.44
CA ASP A 171 -22.59 35.11 6.52
C ASP A 171 -23.31 34.92 5.17
N VAL A 172 -22.53 34.85 4.07
CA VAL A 172 -23.06 34.65 2.73
C VAL A 172 -23.09 33.18 2.37
N VAL A 173 -24.25 32.70 1.96
CA VAL A 173 -24.37 31.34 1.43
C VAL A 173 -23.66 31.29 0.06
N GLY A 174 -22.54 30.59 0.00
CA GLY A 174 -21.76 30.41 -1.20
C GLY A 174 -22.48 29.56 -2.27
N ILE A 175 -21.95 29.55 -3.48
CA ILE A 175 -22.45 28.71 -4.57
C ILE A 175 -21.91 27.29 -4.39
N ASN A 176 -22.80 26.31 -4.25
CA ASN A 176 -22.43 24.89 -4.28
C ASN A 176 -22.09 24.49 -5.72
N LEU A 177 -20.79 24.27 -5.98
CA LEU A 177 -20.33 23.66 -7.22
C LEU A 177 -20.51 22.14 -7.09
N VAL A 178 -21.65 21.62 -7.55
CA VAL A 178 -21.85 20.17 -7.74
C VAL A 178 -21.09 19.81 -9.01
N ARG A 179 -20.08 18.95 -8.86
CA ARG A 179 -19.47 18.29 -10.04
C ARG A 179 -20.47 17.25 -10.55
N GLU A 180 -20.97 17.46 -11.76
CA GLU A 180 -21.61 16.42 -12.56
C GLU A 180 -20.59 15.37 -13.01
#